data_bf4b9a910a02352e45cdd616811d4a90
#
_entry.id   bf4b9a910a02352e45cdd616811d4a90
#
_cell.length_a   1.000
_cell.length_b   1.000
_cell.length_c   1.000
_cell.angle_alpha   90.00
_cell.angle_beta   90.00
_cell.angle_gamma   90.00
#
_symmetry.space_group_name_H-M   'P 1'
#
loop_
_entity.id
_entity.type
_entity.pdbx_description
1 polymer ?
#
loop_
_entity_poly.entity_id
_entity_poly.type
_entity_poly.pdbx_seq_one_letter_code
_entity_poly.pdbx_strand_id
1 'polypeptide(L)'
;MAARYIRETYPDWAGQDRSEPGPGLVAFFNGVVSHYIADENWHGLCDGCDNKGFIKEIGYTDFTCQGDLCWNAHHATDTGGEFIAAAQTDLSWFPKTDWYMPTQDLVNIYDMMNATCDTALHPAAYCPTTKALYINECSIAFYAGSWAIGKFGNIIYPFIAPR
;
A
#
# COMPACT_ATOMS: atom_id res chain seq x y z
N MET A 1 2.68 14.59 -7.55
CA MET A 1 1.59 15.30 -6.88
C MET A 1 1.75 15.26 -5.36
N ALA A 2 1.83 14.10 -4.71
CA ALA A 2 1.99 13.98 -3.25
C ALA A 2 3.13 14.82 -2.65
N ALA A 3 4.33 14.76 -3.21
CA ALA A 3 5.47 15.57 -2.76
C ALA A 3 5.23 17.09 -2.86
N ARG A 4 4.44 17.53 -3.83
CA ARG A 4 4.03 18.92 -3.96
C ARG A 4 3.05 19.28 -2.85
N TYR A 5 2.03 18.47 -2.63
CA TYR A 5 1.06 18.64 -1.56
C TYR A 5 1.73 18.75 -0.18
N ILE A 6 2.67 17.84 0.12
CA ILE A 6 3.41 17.85 1.38
C ILE A 6 4.17 19.17 1.57
N ARG A 7 4.88 19.64 0.55
CA ARG A 7 5.62 20.90 0.64
C ARG A 7 4.74 22.13 0.83
N GLU A 8 3.55 22.13 0.25
CA GLU A 8 2.62 23.24 0.32
C GLU A 8 1.81 23.24 1.63
N THR A 9 1.44 22.07 2.14
CA THR A 9 0.58 21.91 3.31
C THR A 9 1.39 21.81 4.61
N TYR A 10 2.54 21.15 4.57
CA TYR A 10 3.39 20.85 5.73
C TYR A 10 4.86 21.28 5.46
N PRO A 11 5.15 22.57 5.22
CA PRO A 11 6.49 23.02 4.81
C PRO A 11 7.58 22.64 5.82
N ASP A 12 7.26 22.61 7.10
CA ASP A 12 8.19 22.36 8.21
C ASP A 12 8.11 20.93 8.76
N TRP A 13 7.54 19.98 7.99
CA TRP A 13 7.29 18.61 8.46
C TRP A 13 8.52 17.91 9.06
N ALA A 14 9.73 18.20 8.53
CA ALA A 14 10.96 17.58 8.99
C ALA A 14 11.38 17.98 10.41
N GLY A 15 10.87 19.13 10.90
CA GLY A 15 11.11 19.61 12.26
C GLY A 15 9.97 19.31 13.26
N GLN A 16 8.90 18.68 12.77
CA GLN A 16 7.73 18.34 13.59
C GLN A 16 7.93 17.04 14.37
N ASP A 17 7.15 16.84 15.41
CA ASP A 17 7.07 15.56 16.12
C ASP A 17 6.49 14.49 15.19
N ARG A 18 6.90 13.24 15.40
CA ARG A 18 6.45 12.10 14.57
C ARG A 18 4.95 11.83 14.66
N SER A 19 4.29 12.31 15.70
CA SER A 19 2.84 12.22 15.88
C SER A 19 2.05 13.25 15.08
N GLU A 20 2.73 14.26 14.50
CA GLU A 20 2.09 15.29 13.69
C GLU A 20 1.73 14.77 12.29
N PRO A 21 0.70 15.37 11.64
CA PRO A 21 0.22 14.89 10.34
C PRO A 21 1.28 14.91 9.22
N GLY A 22 2.15 15.91 9.18
CA GLY A 22 3.17 16.04 8.15
C GLY A 22 4.15 14.87 8.09
N PRO A 23 4.87 14.55 9.19
CA PRO A 23 5.70 13.36 9.27
C PRO A 23 4.94 12.05 9.03
N GLY A 24 3.70 11.94 9.53
CA GLY A 24 2.84 10.78 9.30
C GLY A 24 2.55 10.57 7.82
N LEU A 25 2.20 11.64 7.09
CA LEU A 25 1.96 11.59 5.65
C LEU A 25 3.22 11.20 4.86
N VAL A 26 4.38 11.72 5.24
CA VAL A 26 5.66 11.34 4.63
C VAL A 26 5.97 9.88 4.85
N ALA A 27 5.77 9.37 6.07
CA ALA A 27 5.95 7.96 6.39
C ALA A 27 5.01 7.07 5.58
N PHE A 28 3.74 7.46 5.43
CA PHE A 28 2.76 6.77 4.60
C PHE A 28 3.24 6.64 3.14
N PHE A 29 3.68 7.75 2.52
CA PHE A 29 4.16 7.70 1.14
C PHE A 29 5.46 6.92 0.98
N ASN A 30 6.34 6.92 1.96
CA ASN A 30 7.50 6.02 1.95
C ASN A 30 7.07 4.55 1.95
N GLY A 31 6.03 4.21 2.70
CA GLY A 31 5.41 2.88 2.66
C GLY A 31 4.86 2.54 1.27
N VAL A 32 4.12 3.46 0.65
CA VAL A 32 3.58 3.28 -0.71
C VAL A 32 4.69 3.06 -1.74
N VAL A 33 5.77 3.87 -1.69
CA VAL A 33 6.91 3.73 -2.61
C VAL A 33 7.64 2.41 -2.38
N SER A 34 7.88 2.03 -1.13
CA SER A 34 8.53 0.75 -0.82
C SER A 34 7.70 -0.46 -1.23
N HIS A 35 6.37 -0.37 -1.08
CA HIS A 35 5.45 -1.38 -1.58
C HIS A 35 5.54 -1.50 -3.10
N TYR A 36 5.52 -0.38 -3.84
CA TYR A 36 5.66 -0.38 -5.29
C TYR A 36 6.95 -1.04 -5.76
N ILE A 37 8.09 -0.74 -5.11
CA ILE A 37 9.38 -1.36 -5.44
C ILE A 37 9.36 -2.87 -5.14
N ALA A 38 8.73 -3.28 -4.04
CA ALA A 38 8.57 -4.68 -3.71
C ALA A 38 7.71 -5.40 -4.76
N ASP A 39 6.60 -4.80 -5.15
CA ASP A 39 5.69 -5.32 -6.19
C ASP A 39 6.38 -5.44 -7.54
N GLU A 40 7.20 -4.45 -7.93
CA GLU A 40 7.97 -4.52 -9.17
C GLU A 40 8.87 -5.76 -9.21
N ASN A 41 9.53 -6.07 -8.10
CA ASN A 41 10.35 -7.27 -7.99
C ASN A 41 9.53 -8.55 -7.88
N TRP A 42 8.39 -8.51 -7.22
CA TRP A 42 7.53 -9.67 -7.02
C TRP A 42 6.79 -10.05 -8.30
N HIS A 43 6.16 -9.09 -8.95
CA HIS A 43 5.33 -9.30 -10.15
C HIS A 43 6.08 -9.09 -11.47
N GLY A 44 7.24 -8.45 -11.47
CA GLY A 44 7.96 -8.11 -12.69
C GLY A 44 7.23 -7.06 -13.53
N LEU A 45 6.77 -5.99 -12.90
CA LEU A 45 5.93 -4.94 -13.50
C LEU A 45 6.65 -4.05 -14.51
N CYS A 46 7.93 -4.22 -14.70
CA CYS A 46 8.72 -3.38 -15.61
C CYS A 46 8.61 -3.86 -17.04
N ASP A 47 8.01 -3.04 -17.93
CA ASP A 47 8.04 -3.26 -19.37
C ASP A 47 9.46 -3.12 -19.92
N GLY A 48 9.95 -4.17 -20.57
CA GLY A 48 11.28 -4.18 -21.19
C GLY A 48 12.46 -4.39 -20.24
N CYS A 49 12.24 -4.64 -18.96
CA CYS A 49 13.27 -5.09 -18.05
C CYS A 49 13.49 -6.60 -18.13
N ASP A 50 14.74 -7.04 -17.94
CA ASP A 50 15.07 -8.46 -17.83
C ASP A 50 14.52 -9.11 -16.54
N ASN A 51 14.07 -8.27 -15.59
CA ASN A 51 13.46 -8.73 -14.35
C ASN A 51 12.07 -9.30 -14.62
N LYS A 52 11.96 -10.61 -14.52
CA LYS A 52 10.71 -11.33 -14.72
C LYS A 52 9.82 -11.39 -13.49
N GLY A 53 10.30 -10.92 -12.36
CA GLY A 53 9.64 -11.02 -11.07
C GLY A 53 9.60 -12.46 -10.54
N PHE A 54 9.50 -12.57 -9.22
CA PHE A 54 9.48 -13.85 -8.54
C PHE A 54 8.30 -14.75 -9.00
N ILE A 55 7.12 -14.17 -9.16
CA ILE A 55 5.91 -14.90 -9.59
C ILE A 55 6.12 -15.56 -10.95
N LYS A 56 6.76 -14.86 -11.90
CA LYS A 56 7.05 -15.42 -13.23
C LYS A 56 8.10 -16.52 -13.19
N GLU A 57 9.11 -16.36 -12.34
CA GLU A 57 10.16 -17.39 -12.19
C GLU A 57 9.63 -18.72 -11.62
N ILE A 58 8.60 -18.68 -10.78
CA ILE A 58 7.93 -19.89 -10.28
C ILE A 58 6.83 -20.41 -11.22
N GLY A 59 6.68 -19.82 -12.41
CA GLY A 59 5.82 -20.32 -13.48
C GLY A 59 4.46 -19.66 -13.61
N TYR A 60 4.20 -18.59 -12.85
CA TYR A 60 2.98 -17.79 -13.00
C TYR A 60 3.21 -16.59 -13.91
N THR A 61 2.24 -16.31 -14.79
CA THR A 61 2.27 -15.17 -15.72
C THR A 61 1.16 -14.19 -15.40
N ASP A 62 1.45 -13.23 -14.52
CA ASP A 62 0.45 -12.29 -14.01
C ASP A 62 -0.26 -11.49 -15.10
N PHE A 63 0.49 -10.87 -15.99
CA PHE A 63 -0.08 -9.92 -16.95
C PHE A 63 -0.52 -10.53 -18.28
N THR A 64 -0.05 -11.70 -18.61
CA THR A 64 -0.41 -12.39 -19.86
C THR A 64 -1.42 -13.50 -19.66
N CYS A 65 -1.67 -13.85 -18.41
CA CYS A 65 -2.60 -14.89 -18.04
C CYS A 65 -4.01 -14.28 -17.92
N GLN A 66 -4.99 -14.91 -18.54
CA GLN A 66 -6.38 -14.49 -18.47
C GLN A 66 -7.26 -15.60 -17.88
N GLY A 67 -8.23 -15.17 -17.06
CA GLY A 67 -9.23 -16.06 -16.48
C GLY A 67 -8.99 -16.44 -15.02
N ASP A 68 -9.94 -17.16 -14.46
CA ASP A 68 -10.04 -17.44 -13.02
C ASP A 68 -8.84 -18.23 -12.45
N LEU A 69 -8.21 -19.09 -13.25
CA LEU A 69 -7.05 -19.86 -12.79
C LEU A 69 -5.85 -18.97 -12.49
N CYS A 70 -5.64 -17.93 -13.30
CA CYS A 70 -4.54 -17.00 -13.12
C CYS A 70 -4.76 -16.06 -11.95
N TRP A 71 -5.99 -15.59 -11.82
CA TRP A 71 -6.39 -14.80 -10.67
C TRP A 71 -6.21 -15.56 -9.36
N ASN A 72 -6.62 -16.81 -9.32
CA ASN A 72 -6.45 -17.69 -8.16
C ASN A 72 -4.97 -17.99 -7.88
N ALA A 73 -4.14 -18.17 -8.90
CA ALA A 73 -2.69 -18.39 -8.76
C ALA A 73 -2.00 -17.14 -8.20
N HIS A 74 -2.35 -15.95 -8.71
CA HIS A 74 -1.88 -14.68 -8.20
C HIS A 74 -2.18 -14.52 -6.70
N HIS A 75 -3.43 -14.65 -6.31
CA HIS A 75 -3.83 -14.56 -4.91
C HIS A 75 -3.17 -15.62 -4.02
N ALA A 76 -3.08 -16.85 -4.49
CA ALA A 76 -2.42 -17.92 -3.73
C ALA A 76 -0.93 -17.62 -3.49
N THR A 77 -0.26 -17.03 -4.49
CA THR A 77 1.16 -16.69 -4.39
C THR A 77 1.39 -15.49 -3.46
N ASP A 78 0.58 -14.45 -3.58
CA ASP A 78 0.66 -13.28 -2.70
C ASP A 78 0.39 -13.68 -1.25
N THR A 79 -0.74 -14.33 -1.00
CA THR A 79 -1.09 -14.80 0.34
C THR A 79 -0.06 -15.78 0.90
N GLY A 80 0.42 -16.72 0.06
CA GLY A 80 1.46 -17.67 0.45
C GLY A 80 2.77 -16.98 0.80
N GLY A 81 3.17 -15.97 0.02
CA GLY A 81 4.35 -15.13 0.29
C GLY A 81 4.24 -14.37 1.62
N GLU A 82 3.06 -13.79 1.90
CA GLU A 82 2.80 -13.14 3.17
C GLU A 82 2.92 -14.10 4.36
N PHE A 83 2.40 -15.33 4.27
CA PHE A 83 2.55 -16.34 5.31
C PHE A 83 4.01 -16.76 5.51
N ILE A 84 4.77 -16.93 4.43
CA ILE A 84 6.21 -17.25 4.52
C ILE A 84 6.97 -16.10 5.17
N ALA A 85 6.71 -14.85 4.74
CA ALA A 85 7.33 -13.67 5.31
C ALA A 85 6.99 -13.53 6.81
N ALA A 86 5.72 -13.71 7.18
CA ALA A 86 5.29 -13.68 8.57
C ALA A 86 5.95 -14.80 9.41
N ALA A 87 6.15 -16.00 8.82
CA ALA A 87 6.80 -17.11 9.47
C ALA A 87 8.32 -16.91 9.67
N GLN A 88 8.95 -16.03 8.93
CA GLN A 88 10.40 -15.79 8.96
C GLN A 88 10.79 -14.44 9.57
N THR A 89 9.82 -13.59 9.88
CA THR A 89 10.06 -12.23 10.36
C THR A 89 9.63 -12.09 11.82
N ASP A 90 10.40 -11.33 12.60
CA ASP A 90 9.96 -10.94 13.94
C ASP A 90 8.82 -9.91 13.83
N LEU A 91 7.61 -10.34 14.13
CA LEU A 91 6.40 -9.52 14.13
C LEU A 91 6.03 -8.97 15.52
N SER A 92 6.91 -9.07 16.52
CA SER A 92 6.62 -8.62 17.88
C SER A 92 6.36 -7.12 18.01
N TRP A 93 6.79 -6.35 17.03
CA TRP A 93 6.54 -4.91 16.92
C TRP A 93 5.13 -4.56 16.41
N PHE A 94 4.52 -5.46 15.64
CA PHE A 94 3.29 -5.20 14.91
C PHE A 94 2.12 -4.75 15.81
N PRO A 95 1.82 -5.40 16.95
CA PRO A 95 0.77 -4.95 17.86
C PRO A 95 1.10 -3.66 18.62
N LYS A 96 2.35 -3.20 18.56
CA LYS A 96 2.84 -2.01 19.30
C LYS A 96 2.96 -0.79 18.41
N THR A 97 2.65 -0.92 17.12
CA THR A 97 2.78 0.16 16.14
C THR A 97 1.56 1.06 16.21
N ASP A 98 1.79 2.36 16.23
CA ASP A 98 0.75 3.35 16.00
C ASP A 98 0.45 3.41 14.51
N TRP A 99 -0.67 2.82 14.15
CA TRP A 99 -1.13 2.79 12.77
C TRP A 99 -1.76 4.13 12.38
N TYR A 100 -1.33 4.67 11.26
CA TYR A 100 -1.79 5.95 10.75
C TYR A 100 -2.25 5.86 9.30
N MET A 101 -3.44 6.38 9.02
CA MET A 101 -3.99 6.51 7.68
C MET A 101 -4.32 7.99 7.43
N PRO A 102 -3.59 8.69 6.54
CA PRO A 102 -3.79 10.12 6.27
C PRO A 102 -5.01 10.36 5.38
N THR A 103 -6.20 9.99 5.85
CA THR A 103 -7.44 9.96 5.06
C THR A 103 -7.74 11.26 4.36
N GLN A 104 -7.72 12.38 5.09
CA GLN A 104 -8.07 13.68 4.51
C GLN A 104 -7.02 14.16 3.52
N ASP A 105 -5.74 13.92 3.80
CA ASP A 105 -4.66 14.29 2.88
C ASP A 105 -4.75 13.48 1.59
N LEU A 106 -5.10 12.20 1.67
CA LEU A 106 -5.32 11.36 0.49
C LEU A 106 -6.48 11.90 -0.36
N VAL A 107 -7.60 12.27 0.24
CA VAL A 107 -8.72 12.92 -0.47
C VAL A 107 -8.25 14.18 -1.18
N ASN A 108 -7.55 15.06 -0.47
CA ASN A 108 -7.05 16.32 -1.03
C ASN A 108 -6.06 16.09 -2.19
N ILE A 109 -5.17 15.10 -2.08
CA ILE A 109 -4.21 14.74 -3.13
C ILE A 109 -4.94 14.20 -4.37
N TYR A 110 -5.94 13.35 -4.19
CA TYR A 110 -6.76 12.85 -5.30
C TYR A 110 -7.54 13.98 -5.97
N ASP A 111 -8.09 14.93 -5.23
CA ASP A 111 -8.75 16.12 -5.77
C ASP A 111 -7.78 16.96 -6.61
N MET A 112 -6.56 17.18 -6.11
CA MET A 112 -5.51 17.88 -6.86
C MET A 112 -5.14 17.12 -8.15
N MET A 113 -5.04 15.80 -8.10
CA MET A 113 -4.75 14.97 -9.27
C MET A 113 -5.87 15.06 -10.30
N ASN A 114 -7.12 14.99 -9.86
CA ASN A 114 -8.28 15.11 -10.74
C ASN A 114 -8.34 16.48 -11.40
N ALA A 115 -8.13 17.55 -10.63
CA ALA A 115 -8.15 18.92 -11.15
C ALA A 115 -7.05 19.21 -12.19
N THR A 116 -5.97 18.43 -12.21
CA THR A 116 -4.85 18.58 -13.16
C THR A 116 -4.85 17.52 -14.26
N CYS A 117 -5.78 16.57 -14.23
CA CYS A 117 -5.86 15.52 -15.25
C CYS A 117 -6.43 16.07 -16.57
N ASP A 118 -5.64 15.98 -17.62
CA ASP A 118 -6.07 16.39 -18.96
C ASP A 118 -6.86 15.26 -19.63
N THR A 119 -8.17 15.39 -19.63
CA THR A 119 -9.08 14.42 -20.25
C THR A 119 -9.00 14.39 -21.78
N ALA A 120 -8.35 15.39 -22.41
CA ALA A 120 -8.08 15.37 -23.84
C ALA A 120 -6.93 14.43 -24.20
N LEU A 121 -5.98 14.23 -23.28
CA LEU A 121 -4.84 13.34 -23.43
C LEU A 121 -5.10 11.94 -22.86
N HIS A 122 -6.00 11.85 -21.88
CA HIS A 122 -6.32 10.59 -21.20
C HIS A 122 -7.83 10.35 -21.21
N PRO A 123 -8.30 9.15 -21.58
CA PRO A 123 -9.69 8.80 -21.36
C PRO A 123 -10.10 9.10 -19.91
N ALA A 124 -11.32 9.63 -19.72
CA ALA A 124 -11.81 10.00 -18.38
C ALA A 124 -11.70 8.87 -17.33
N ALA A 125 -11.68 7.61 -17.79
CA ALA A 125 -11.47 6.44 -16.94
C ALA A 125 -10.08 6.39 -16.26
N TYR A 126 -9.09 7.08 -16.81
CA TYR A 126 -7.73 7.13 -16.27
C TYR A 126 -7.45 8.37 -15.41
N CYS A 127 -8.35 9.35 -15.43
CA CYS A 127 -8.26 10.45 -14.50
C CYS A 127 -8.71 9.99 -13.12
N PRO A 128 -7.89 10.18 -12.08
CA PRO A 128 -8.28 9.79 -10.72
C PRO A 128 -9.49 10.63 -10.31
N THR A 129 -10.60 9.98 -10.07
CA THR A 129 -11.77 10.62 -9.48
C THR A 129 -11.66 10.52 -7.97
N THR A 130 -12.00 11.62 -7.27
CA THR A 130 -12.10 11.59 -5.82
C THR A 130 -13.14 10.58 -5.42
N LYS A 131 -12.68 9.53 -4.79
CA LYS A 131 -13.54 8.53 -4.17
C LYS A 131 -13.46 8.70 -2.66
N ALA A 132 -13.81 9.91 -2.18
CA ALA A 132 -13.76 10.24 -0.76
C ALA A 132 -14.49 9.21 0.09
N LEU A 133 -15.66 8.75 -0.37
CA LEU A 133 -16.40 7.67 0.30
C LEU A 133 -15.55 6.39 0.39
N TYR A 134 -14.93 5.99 -0.70
CA TYR A 134 -14.09 4.77 -0.74
C TYR A 134 -12.85 4.90 0.15
N ILE A 135 -12.18 6.05 0.11
CA ILE A 135 -11.03 6.32 0.99
C ILE A 135 -11.47 6.27 2.46
N ASN A 136 -12.62 6.85 2.79
CA ASN A 136 -13.16 6.82 4.14
C ASN A 136 -13.53 5.39 4.58
N GLU A 137 -14.14 4.59 3.72
CA GLU A 137 -14.45 3.18 4.01
C GLU A 137 -13.18 2.36 4.24
N CYS A 138 -12.16 2.53 3.39
CA CYS A 138 -10.85 1.91 3.58
C CYS A 138 -10.18 2.34 4.88
N SER A 139 -10.32 3.62 5.25
CA SER A 139 -9.77 4.14 6.51
C SER A 139 -10.47 3.54 7.72
N ILE A 140 -11.79 3.39 7.68
CA ILE A 140 -12.54 2.72 8.74
C ILE A 140 -12.09 1.27 8.88
N ALA A 141 -11.96 0.55 7.77
CA ALA A 141 -11.49 -0.84 7.77
C ALA A 141 -10.04 -0.95 8.29
N PHE A 142 -9.16 -0.02 7.89
CA PHE A 142 -7.79 0.06 8.36
C PHE A 142 -7.73 0.26 9.89
N TYR A 143 -8.46 1.23 10.43
CA TYR A 143 -8.46 1.49 11.86
C TYR A 143 -9.11 0.36 12.67
N ALA A 144 -10.17 -0.25 12.16
CA ALA A 144 -10.78 -1.41 12.80
C ALA A 144 -9.82 -2.61 12.84
N GLY A 145 -9.13 -2.87 11.73
CA GLY A 145 -8.09 -3.90 11.65
C GLY A 145 -6.92 -3.62 12.58
N SER A 146 -6.42 -2.39 12.59
CA SER A 146 -5.31 -1.96 13.44
C SER A 146 -5.68 -2.07 14.92
N TRP A 147 -6.90 -1.68 15.29
CA TRP A 147 -7.41 -1.86 16.65
C TRP A 147 -7.48 -3.34 17.03
N ALA A 148 -8.00 -4.19 16.16
CA ALA A 148 -8.08 -5.63 16.40
C ALA A 148 -6.69 -6.24 16.60
N ILE A 149 -5.72 -5.86 15.74
CA ILE A 149 -4.32 -6.28 15.87
C ILE A 149 -3.73 -5.79 17.20
N GLY A 150 -3.93 -4.52 17.54
CA GLY A 150 -3.45 -3.95 18.80
C GLY A 150 -4.03 -4.65 20.04
N LYS A 151 -5.29 -5.09 19.98
CA LYS A 151 -5.96 -5.81 21.08
C LYS A 151 -5.60 -7.29 21.15
N PHE A 152 -5.53 -7.94 20.00
CA PHE A 152 -5.44 -9.40 19.90
C PHE A 152 -4.11 -9.88 19.33
N GLY A 153 -3.26 -8.99 18.85
CA GLY A 153 -1.99 -9.32 18.21
C GLY A 153 -1.10 -10.17 19.09
N ASN A 154 -1.04 -9.88 20.41
CA ASN A 154 -0.29 -10.70 21.37
C ASN A 154 -0.83 -12.13 21.51
N ILE A 155 -2.10 -12.35 21.14
CA ILE A 155 -2.72 -13.68 21.15
C ILE A 155 -2.47 -14.37 19.81
N ILE A 156 -2.58 -13.62 18.71
CA ILE A 156 -2.47 -14.15 17.34
C ILE A 156 -1.01 -14.37 16.94
N TYR A 157 -0.12 -13.45 17.30
CA TYR A 157 1.30 -13.51 16.93
C TYR A 157 1.97 -14.86 17.25
N PRO A 158 1.77 -15.50 18.44
CA PRO A 158 2.37 -16.81 18.73
C PRO A 158 1.95 -17.94 17.79
N PHE A 159 0.85 -17.76 17.03
CA PHE A 159 0.37 -18.76 16.08
C PHE A 159 0.88 -18.55 14.66
N ILE A 160 1.25 -17.31 14.31
CA ILE A 160 1.74 -16.95 12.96
C ILE A 160 3.25 -16.76 12.91
N ALA A 161 3.90 -16.45 14.04
CA ALA A 161 5.35 -16.35 14.10
C ALA A 161 6.00 -17.75 14.20
N PRO A 162 7.15 -17.94 13.58
CA PRO A 162 7.90 -19.18 13.72
C PRO A 162 8.33 -19.35 15.18
N ARG A 163 8.28 -20.57 15.67
CA ARG A 163 8.86 -20.98 16.97
C ARG A 163 10.25 -21.53 16.74
#